data_9b09d3577a1c5cdbdec55031b8c9b908
#
_entry.id   9b09d3577a1c5cdbdec55031b8c9b908
#
_cell.length_a   1.000
_cell.length_b   1.000
_cell.length_c   1.000
_cell.angle_alpha   90.00
_cell.angle_beta   90.00
_cell.angle_gamma   90.00
#
_symmetry.space_group_name_H-M   'P 1'
#
loop_
_entity.id
_entity.type
_entity.pdbx_description
1 polymer ?
#
loop_
_entity_poly.entity_id
_entity_poly.type
_entity_poly.pdbx_seq_one_letter_code
_entity_poly.pdbx_strand_id
1 'polypeptide(L)'
;MTRVLLLGPLAAALALAVAYASQHWGGLPPCPLCLWQRWPYWAAIGLGLVALALPARLRPGVLAAMALLFLGNAAIAALHAGVEWGFWPSPVPECVVATGGTASSVDDLLRTLRPLPAIPCDQAAIRVLGLSMAGWNAVYALGVGSVLATWAKRCWRRRRDARAAARPGKGAAASRTRRVS
;
A
#
# COMPACT_ATOMS: atom_id res chain seq x y z
N MET A 1 -2.74 9.81 19.44
CA MET A 1 -2.28 8.60 18.69
C MET A 1 -3.42 7.89 17.98
N THR A 2 -4.59 7.73 18.58
CA THR A 2 -5.74 7.03 17.97
C THR A 2 -6.16 7.65 16.63
N ARG A 3 -6.22 8.97 16.52
CA ARG A 3 -6.58 9.66 15.25
C ARG A 3 -5.62 9.33 14.11
N VAL A 4 -4.32 9.19 14.37
CA VAL A 4 -3.33 8.85 13.35
C VAL A 4 -3.44 7.38 12.93
N LEU A 5 -3.83 6.49 13.85
CA LEU A 5 -4.08 5.08 13.53
C LEU A 5 -5.26 4.89 12.58
N LEU A 6 -6.26 5.78 12.63
CA LEU A 6 -7.42 5.73 11.74
C LEU A 6 -7.13 6.28 10.34
N LEU A 7 -6.06 7.06 10.16
CA LEU A 7 -5.71 7.62 8.83
C LEU A 7 -5.47 6.53 7.80
N GLY A 8 -4.72 5.47 8.15
CA GLY A 8 -4.42 4.37 7.24
C GLY A 8 -5.68 3.66 6.71
N PRO A 9 -6.53 3.08 7.60
CA PRO A 9 -7.74 2.40 7.17
C PRO A 9 -8.76 3.33 6.49
N LEU A 10 -8.90 4.59 6.89
CA LEU A 10 -9.78 5.55 6.21
C LEU A 10 -9.27 5.89 4.81
N ALA A 11 -7.97 6.11 4.66
CA ALA A 11 -7.35 6.30 3.35
C ALA A 11 -7.52 5.06 2.47
N ALA A 12 -7.30 3.85 3.01
CA ALA A 12 -7.51 2.61 2.28
C ALA A 12 -8.97 2.43 1.84
N ALA A 13 -9.93 2.73 2.73
CA ALA A 13 -11.36 2.68 2.41
C ALA A 13 -11.75 3.68 1.32
N LEU A 14 -11.18 4.89 1.35
CA LEU A 14 -11.40 5.90 0.31
C LEU A 14 -10.87 5.41 -1.05
N ALA A 15 -9.65 4.86 -1.10
CA ALA A 15 -9.08 4.31 -2.33
C ALA A 15 -9.94 3.18 -2.92
N LEU A 16 -10.41 2.25 -2.06
CA LEU A 16 -11.31 1.18 -2.49
C LEU A 16 -12.67 1.72 -2.95
N ALA A 17 -13.23 2.71 -2.25
CA ALA A 17 -14.48 3.34 -2.65
C ALA A 17 -14.39 3.96 -4.05
N VAL A 18 -13.30 4.67 -4.34
CA VAL A 18 -13.04 5.23 -5.69
C VAL A 18 -12.90 4.11 -6.72
N ALA A 19 -12.15 3.04 -6.40
CA ALA A 19 -11.93 1.91 -7.30
C ALA A 19 -13.22 1.15 -7.61
N TYR A 20 -14.10 0.94 -6.62
CA TYR A 20 -15.39 0.30 -6.83
C TYR A 20 -16.40 1.23 -7.51
N ALA A 21 -16.39 2.52 -7.17
CA ALA A 21 -17.23 3.52 -7.83
C ALA A 21 -16.92 3.61 -9.34
N SER A 22 -15.65 3.67 -9.71
CA SER A 22 -15.23 3.69 -11.12
C SER A 22 -15.65 2.42 -11.86
N GLN A 23 -15.61 1.27 -11.19
CA GLN A 23 -16.03 -0.01 -11.77
C GLN A 23 -17.55 -0.10 -11.97
N HIS A 24 -18.34 0.22 -10.93
CA HIS A 24 -19.80 -0.02 -10.96
C HIS A 24 -20.58 1.14 -11.58
N TRP A 25 -20.15 2.38 -11.37
CA TRP A 25 -20.84 3.56 -11.92
C TRP A 25 -20.12 4.14 -13.13
N GLY A 26 -18.80 4.02 -13.20
CA GLY A 26 -18.02 4.46 -14.36
C GLY A 26 -17.95 3.44 -15.50
N GLY A 27 -18.43 2.21 -15.29
CA GLY A 27 -18.36 1.16 -16.32
C GLY A 27 -16.93 0.75 -16.70
N LEU A 28 -15.94 1.03 -15.82
CA LEU A 28 -14.52 0.75 -16.08
C LEU A 28 -14.15 -0.62 -15.48
N PRO A 29 -14.07 -1.69 -16.27
CA PRO A 29 -13.69 -3.00 -15.75
C PRO A 29 -12.23 -3.00 -15.28
N PRO A 30 -11.94 -3.63 -14.11
CA PRO A 30 -10.59 -3.66 -13.57
C PRO A 30 -9.72 -4.67 -14.31
N CYS A 31 -8.48 -4.28 -14.63
CA CYS A 31 -7.44 -5.20 -15.09
C CYS A 31 -6.87 -6.06 -13.94
N PRO A 32 -6.14 -7.16 -14.19
CA PRO A 32 -5.54 -7.97 -13.13
C PRO A 32 -4.62 -7.20 -12.19
N LEU A 33 -3.76 -6.31 -12.69
CA LEU A 33 -2.90 -5.46 -11.85
C LEU A 33 -3.71 -4.49 -10.99
N CYS A 34 -4.85 -3.99 -11.49
CA CYS A 34 -5.77 -3.16 -10.70
C CYS A 34 -6.34 -3.94 -9.51
N LEU A 35 -6.65 -5.23 -9.70
CA LEU A 35 -7.14 -6.10 -8.63
C LEU A 35 -6.05 -6.34 -7.57
N TRP A 36 -4.80 -6.57 -7.99
CA TRP A 36 -3.68 -6.73 -7.08
C TRP A 36 -3.46 -5.51 -6.17
N GLN A 37 -3.65 -4.31 -6.69
CA GLN A 37 -3.52 -3.06 -5.93
C GLN A 37 -4.61 -2.88 -4.86
N ARG A 38 -5.71 -3.66 -4.88
CA ARG A 38 -6.75 -3.62 -3.84
C ARG A 38 -6.36 -4.38 -2.58
N TRP A 39 -5.56 -5.45 -2.68
CA TRP A 39 -5.19 -6.28 -1.55
C TRP A 39 -4.46 -5.54 -0.42
N PRO A 40 -3.45 -4.68 -0.69
CA PRO A 40 -2.81 -3.90 0.35
C PRO A 40 -3.77 -2.96 1.10
N TYR A 41 -4.79 -2.44 0.43
CA TYR A 41 -5.81 -1.60 1.07
C TYR A 41 -6.73 -2.41 1.99
N TRP A 42 -7.17 -3.60 1.57
CA TRP A 42 -7.91 -4.50 2.45
C TRP A 42 -7.10 -4.91 3.67
N ALA A 43 -5.84 -5.24 3.48
CA ALA A 43 -4.91 -5.55 4.57
C ALA A 43 -4.72 -4.35 5.53
N ALA A 44 -4.63 -3.13 5.01
CA ALA A 44 -4.51 -1.92 5.83
C ALA A 44 -5.78 -1.65 6.66
N ILE A 45 -6.97 -1.90 6.11
CA ILE A 45 -8.24 -1.80 6.87
C ILE A 45 -8.27 -2.83 7.98
N GLY A 46 -8.00 -4.11 7.68
CA GLY A 46 -7.97 -5.18 8.69
C GLY A 46 -6.96 -4.90 9.81
N LEU A 47 -5.76 -4.45 9.43
CA LEU A 47 -4.71 -4.08 10.38
C LEU A 47 -5.12 -2.88 11.26
N GLY A 48 -5.86 -1.92 10.70
CA GLY A 48 -6.42 -0.79 11.43
C GLY A 48 -7.44 -1.21 12.48
N LEU A 49 -8.34 -2.14 12.12
CA LEU A 49 -9.33 -2.68 13.06
C LEU A 49 -8.65 -3.45 14.21
N VAL A 50 -7.69 -4.31 13.90
CA VAL A 50 -6.90 -5.02 14.91
C VAL A 50 -6.16 -4.05 15.82
N ALA A 51 -5.65 -2.93 15.29
CA ALA A 51 -4.93 -1.93 16.08
C ALA A 51 -5.77 -1.26 17.17
N LEU A 52 -7.09 -1.24 17.04
CA LEU A 52 -8.00 -0.71 18.07
C LEU A 52 -7.97 -1.57 19.34
N ALA A 53 -7.88 -2.88 19.18
CA ALA A 53 -7.80 -3.84 20.28
C ALA A 53 -6.37 -3.99 20.85
N LEU A 54 -5.34 -3.55 20.13
CA LEU A 54 -3.96 -3.73 20.55
C LEU A 54 -3.53 -2.72 21.62
N PRO A 55 -2.68 -3.15 22.57
CA PRO A 55 -2.12 -2.26 23.59
C PRO A 55 -1.28 -1.15 22.93
N ALA A 56 -1.28 0.04 23.57
CA ALA A 56 -0.62 1.22 23.02
C ALA A 56 0.86 1.03 22.65
N ARG A 57 1.53 0.08 23.29
CA ARG A 57 2.94 -0.28 23.00
C ARG A 57 3.16 -0.85 21.59
N LEU A 58 2.17 -1.47 20.97
CA LEU A 58 2.27 -2.07 19.63
C LEU A 58 1.87 -1.11 18.51
N ARG A 59 1.14 -0.05 18.82
CA ARG A 59 0.62 0.91 17.83
C ARG A 59 1.65 1.52 16.86
N PRO A 60 2.90 1.85 17.27
CA PRO A 60 3.90 2.33 16.31
C PRO A 60 4.35 1.26 15.32
N GLY A 61 4.36 -0.01 15.72
CA GLY A 61 4.62 -1.14 14.82
C GLY A 61 3.51 -1.28 13.78
N VAL A 62 2.24 -1.13 14.22
CA VAL A 62 1.10 -1.15 13.29
C VAL A 62 1.16 0.00 12.28
N LEU A 63 1.51 1.22 12.73
CA LEU A 63 1.70 2.35 11.81
C LEU A 63 2.81 2.08 10.78
N ALA A 64 3.92 1.46 11.20
CA ALA A 64 4.99 1.08 10.29
C ALA A 64 4.54 0.01 9.30
N ALA A 65 3.79 -1.00 9.74
CA ALA A 65 3.24 -2.03 8.87
C ALA A 65 2.26 -1.45 7.85
N MET A 66 1.36 -0.54 8.27
CA MET A 66 0.49 0.18 7.33
C MET A 66 1.30 1.00 6.33
N ALA A 67 2.34 1.71 6.77
CA ALA A 67 3.20 2.48 5.88
C ALA A 67 3.84 1.57 4.81
N LEU A 68 4.32 0.39 5.20
CA LEU A 68 4.87 -0.60 4.27
C LEU A 68 3.83 -1.11 3.27
N LEU A 69 2.58 -1.36 3.70
CA LEU A 69 1.49 -1.74 2.78
C LEU A 69 1.23 -0.67 1.74
N PHE A 70 1.13 0.61 2.14
CA PHE A 70 0.92 1.72 1.20
C PHE A 70 2.11 1.94 0.28
N LEU A 71 3.35 1.90 0.79
CA LEU A 71 4.55 2.07 -0.03
C LEU A 71 4.75 0.89 -1.00
N GLY A 72 4.46 -0.34 -0.56
CA GLY A 72 4.46 -1.51 -1.44
C GLY A 72 3.40 -1.38 -2.54
N ASN A 73 2.20 -0.89 -2.18
CA ASN A 73 1.16 -0.63 -3.18
C ASN A 73 1.55 0.49 -4.16
N ALA A 74 2.24 1.52 -3.69
CA ALA A 74 2.78 2.57 -4.56
C ALA A 74 3.77 2.00 -5.59
N ALA A 75 4.62 1.05 -5.18
CA ALA A 75 5.54 0.37 -6.10
C ALA A 75 4.79 -0.47 -7.14
N ILE A 76 3.77 -1.23 -6.74
CA ILE A 76 2.92 -2.01 -7.67
C ILE A 76 2.21 -1.06 -8.64
N ALA A 77 1.67 0.06 -8.14
CA ALA A 77 0.97 1.04 -8.95
C ALA A 77 1.91 1.76 -9.93
N ALA A 78 3.13 2.08 -9.51
CA ALA A 78 4.15 2.68 -10.37
C ALA A 78 4.61 1.70 -11.48
N LEU A 79 4.78 0.41 -11.12
CA LEU A 79 5.05 -0.64 -12.10
C LEU A 79 3.91 -0.72 -13.12
N HIS A 80 2.66 -0.73 -12.67
CA HIS A 80 1.50 -0.77 -13.54
C HIS A 80 1.43 0.47 -14.47
N ALA A 81 1.64 1.67 -13.94
CA ALA A 81 1.69 2.88 -14.75
C ALA A 81 2.81 2.82 -15.80
N GLY A 82 3.95 2.21 -15.48
CA GLY A 82 5.03 2.00 -16.44
C GLY A 82 4.70 1.00 -17.55
N VAL A 83 3.88 -0.03 -17.24
CA VAL A 83 3.31 -0.94 -18.26
C VAL A 83 2.38 -0.15 -19.20
N GLU A 84 1.48 0.69 -18.66
CA GLU A 84 0.58 1.54 -19.45
C GLU A 84 1.30 2.57 -20.35
N TRP A 85 2.52 2.95 -19.97
CA TRP A 85 3.37 3.86 -20.76
C TRP A 85 4.34 3.12 -21.70
N GLY A 86 4.33 1.77 -21.67
CA GLY A 86 5.18 0.96 -22.53
C GLY A 86 6.66 0.94 -22.12
N PHE A 87 7.01 1.32 -20.87
CA PHE A 87 8.40 1.27 -20.41
C PHE A 87 8.91 -0.16 -20.22
N TRP A 88 8.01 -1.08 -19.90
CA TRP A 88 8.31 -2.51 -19.75
C TRP A 88 7.06 -3.36 -19.99
N PRO A 89 7.24 -4.64 -20.35
CA PRO A 89 6.12 -5.57 -20.53
C PRO A 89 5.44 -5.87 -19.18
N SER A 90 4.16 -6.26 -19.23
CA SER A 90 3.45 -6.69 -18.03
C SER A 90 4.08 -7.95 -17.42
N PRO A 91 4.36 -7.97 -16.11
CA PRO A 91 4.84 -9.16 -15.43
C PRO A 91 3.75 -10.23 -15.20
N VAL A 92 2.48 -9.88 -15.48
CA VAL A 92 1.33 -10.75 -15.24
C VAL A 92 0.84 -11.28 -16.59
N PRO A 93 0.88 -12.62 -16.81
CA PRO A 93 0.48 -13.21 -18.09
C PRO A 93 -0.96 -12.90 -18.50
N GLU A 94 -1.87 -12.78 -17.53
CA GLU A 94 -3.29 -12.48 -17.77
C GLU A 94 -3.51 -11.04 -18.29
N CYS A 95 -2.50 -10.18 -18.20
CA CYS A 95 -2.55 -8.83 -18.75
C CYS A 95 -2.22 -8.76 -20.22
N VAL A 96 -1.67 -9.83 -20.79
CA VAL A 96 -1.34 -9.90 -22.21
C VAL A 96 -2.56 -10.47 -22.92
N VAL A 97 -3.33 -9.61 -23.62
CA VAL A 97 -4.30 -10.10 -24.58
C VAL A 97 -3.50 -10.82 -25.65
N ALA A 98 -3.85 -12.07 -25.93
CA ALA A 98 -3.36 -12.77 -27.08
C ALA A 98 -3.77 -12.01 -28.35
N THR A 99 -3.00 -10.99 -28.72
CA THR A 99 -3.17 -10.24 -29.95
C THR A 99 -2.73 -11.16 -31.10
N GLY A 100 -3.72 -11.87 -31.69
CA GLY A 100 -3.56 -12.39 -33.06
C GLY A 100 -2.58 -13.53 -33.25
N GLY A 101 -2.24 -14.31 -32.23
CA GLY A 101 -1.64 -15.64 -32.43
C GLY A 101 -2.66 -16.59 -32.96
N THR A 102 -2.42 -17.21 -34.12
CA THR A 102 -3.17 -18.42 -34.55
C THR A 102 -3.16 -19.40 -33.40
N ALA A 103 -4.35 -19.70 -32.85
CA ALA A 103 -4.49 -20.64 -31.74
C ALA A 103 -3.79 -21.96 -32.15
N SER A 104 -2.67 -22.24 -31.49
CA SER A 104 -1.84 -23.40 -31.81
C SER A 104 -2.31 -24.68 -31.10
N SER A 105 -3.27 -24.53 -30.16
CA SER A 105 -3.87 -25.66 -29.44
C SER A 105 -5.35 -25.42 -29.14
N VAL A 106 -6.09 -26.52 -28.88
CA VAL A 106 -7.50 -26.46 -28.45
C VAL A 106 -7.66 -25.69 -27.14
N ASP A 107 -6.68 -25.75 -26.27
CA ASP A 107 -6.67 -25.01 -24.99
C ASP A 107 -6.53 -23.48 -25.20
N ASP A 108 -5.77 -23.08 -26.20
CA ASP A 108 -5.61 -21.67 -26.62
C ASP A 108 -6.92 -21.17 -27.24
N LEU A 109 -7.59 -22.01 -28.04
CA LEU A 109 -8.90 -21.69 -28.61
C LEU A 109 -9.97 -21.57 -27.52
N LEU A 110 -9.97 -22.45 -26.51
CA LEU A 110 -10.91 -22.40 -25.38
C LEU A 110 -10.67 -21.16 -24.49
N ARG A 111 -9.43 -20.70 -24.36
CA ARG A 111 -9.10 -19.44 -23.68
C ARG A 111 -9.60 -18.21 -24.44
N THR A 112 -9.54 -18.23 -25.77
CA THR A 112 -10.09 -17.14 -26.60
C THR A 112 -11.62 -17.13 -26.64
N LEU A 113 -12.28 -18.27 -26.40
CA LEU A 113 -13.73 -18.38 -26.32
C LEU A 113 -14.32 -18.03 -24.95
N ARG A 114 -13.52 -17.95 -23.91
CA ARG A 114 -13.97 -17.39 -22.61
C ARG A 114 -14.15 -15.89 -22.77
N PRO A 115 -15.37 -15.35 -22.60
CA PRO A 115 -15.58 -13.92 -22.58
C PRO A 115 -15.05 -13.37 -21.26
N LEU A 116 -13.75 -13.19 -21.16
CA LEU A 116 -13.14 -12.35 -20.12
C LEU A 116 -13.05 -10.97 -20.75
N PRO A 117 -13.83 -9.99 -20.30
CA PRO A 117 -13.51 -8.58 -20.53
C PRO A 117 -12.31 -8.22 -19.67
N ALA A 118 -11.20 -8.90 -19.83
CA ALA A 118 -9.95 -8.47 -19.25
C ALA A 118 -9.45 -7.32 -20.11
N ILE A 119 -9.59 -6.10 -19.60
CA ILE A 119 -8.87 -4.97 -20.19
C ILE A 119 -7.38 -5.30 -20.06
N PRO A 120 -6.62 -5.23 -21.19
CA PRO A 120 -5.19 -5.43 -21.14
C PRO A 120 -4.55 -4.37 -20.21
N CYS A 121 -3.53 -4.77 -19.44
CA CYS A 121 -2.91 -3.88 -18.45
C CYS A 121 -2.04 -2.77 -19.09
N ASP A 122 -1.77 -2.84 -20.37
CA ASP A 122 -1.01 -1.85 -21.15
C ASP A 122 -1.90 -0.70 -21.66
N GLN A 123 -3.21 -0.79 -21.46
CA GLN A 123 -4.15 0.26 -21.84
C GLN A 123 -4.80 0.88 -20.61
N ALA A 124 -4.55 2.19 -20.43
CA ALA A 124 -5.20 2.94 -19.37
C ALA A 124 -6.70 3.10 -19.67
N ALA A 125 -7.57 2.58 -18.81
CA ALA A 125 -9.02 2.69 -18.96
C ALA A 125 -9.50 4.14 -19.00
N ILE A 126 -8.84 5.04 -18.25
CA ILE A 126 -9.07 6.48 -18.23
C ILE A 126 -7.80 7.22 -17.84
N ARG A 127 -7.58 8.40 -18.39
CA ARG A 127 -6.52 9.34 -17.99
C ARG A 127 -7.13 10.65 -17.53
N VAL A 128 -6.76 11.10 -16.34
CA VAL A 128 -7.17 12.38 -15.76
C VAL A 128 -5.92 13.22 -15.55
N LEU A 129 -5.90 14.43 -16.14
CA LEU A 129 -4.74 15.32 -16.10
C LEU A 129 -3.43 14.66 -16.59
N GLY A 130 -3.53 13.78 -17.59
CA GLY A 130 -2.38 13.08 -18.17
C GLY A 130 -1.93 11.84 -17.41
N LEU A 131 -2.40 11.60 -16.20
CA LEU A 131 -2.10 10.41 -15.40
C LEU A 131 -3.23 9.39 -15.51
N SER A 132 -2.86 8.11 -15.61
CA SER A 132 -3.80 6.99 -15.52
C SER A 132 -4.29 6.81 -14.07
N MET A 133 -5.31 5.98 -13.88
CA MET A 133 -5.75 5.60 -12.53
C MET A 133 -4.62 4.92 -11.73
N ALA A 134 -3.79 4.10 -12.40
CA ALA A 134 -2.61 3.51 -11.77
C ALA A 134 -1.59 4.57 -11.34
N GLY A 135 -1.33 5.57 -12.18
CA GLY A 135 -0.47 6.70 -11.84
C GLY A 135 -0.97 7.50 -10.64
N TRP A 136 -2.26 7.83 -10.60
CA TRP A 136 -2.87 8.50 -9.44
C TRP A 136 -2.83 7.65 -8.18
N ASN A 137 -3.05 6.34 -8.30
CA ASN A 137 -2.91 5.42 -7.18
C ASN A 137 -1.47 5.37 -6.64
N ALA A 138 -0.46 5.41 -7.51
CA ALA A 138 0.94 5.47 -7.10
C ALA A 138 1.24 6.72 -6.27
N VAL A 139 0.82 7.90 -6.75
CA VAL A 139 1.00 9.18 -6.04
C VAL A 139 0.26 9.17 -4.70
N TYR A 140 -0.99 8.72 -4.69
CA TYR A 140 -1.81 8.63 -3.49
C TYR A 140 -1.18 7.71 -2.43
N ALA A 141 -0.86 6.48 -2.84
CA ALA A 141 -0.30 5.48 -1.93
C ALA A 141 1.08 5.90 -1.40
N LEU A 142 1.92 6.53 -2.24
CA LEU A 142 3.21 7.09 -1.82
C LEU A 142 3.03 8.20 -0.79
N GLY A 143 2.10 9.12 -1.02
CA GLY A 143 1.81 10.22 -0.09
C GLY A 143 1.34 9.73 1.27
N VAL A 144 0.31 8.87 1.30
CA VAL A 144 -0.22 8.29 2.55
C VAL A 144 0.84 7.44 3.26
N GLY A 145 1.55 6.57 2.53
CA GLY A 145 2.61 5.74 3.08
C GLY A 145 3.73 6.56 3.72
N SER A 146 4.15 7.64 3.08
CA SER A 146 5.17 8.56 3.60
C SER A 146 4.71 9.27 4.88
N VAL A 147 3.47 9.72 4.94
CA VAL A 147 2.88 10.31 6.16
C VAL A 147 2.87 9.30 7.29
N LEU A 148 2.37 8.09 7.07
CA LEU A 148 2.34 7.02 8.08
C LEU A 148 3.75 6.65 8.57
N ALA A 149 4.73 6.55 7.66
CA ALA A 149 6.13 6.26 7.99
C ALA A 149 6.76 7.34 8.87
N THR A 150 6.51 8.62 8.56
CA THR A 150 7.01 9.74 9.38
C THR A 150 6.42 9.73 10.79
N TRP A 151 5.12 9.43 10.92
CA TRP A 151 4.46 9.30 12.22
C TRP A 151 4.98 8.09 13.01
N ALA A 152 5.18 6.94 12.38
CA ALA A 152 5.77 5.76 13.02
C ALA A 152 7.17 6.08 13.58
N LYS A 153 8.03 6.73 12.77
CA LYS A 153 9.37 7.18 13.19
C LYS A 153 9.30 8.14 14.39
N ARG A 154 8.40 9.13 14.35
CA ARG A 154 8.21 10.08 15.46
C ARG A 154 7.77 9.39 16.75
N CYS A 155 6.84 8.42 16.65
CA CYS A 155 6.39 7.64 17.80
C CYS A 155 7.52 6.79 18.40
N TRP A 156 8.38 6.19 17.59
CA TRP A 156 9.51 5.42 18.07
C TRP A 156 10.58 6.29 18.72
N ARG A 157 10.91 7.45 18.14
CA ARG A 157 11.84 8.40 18.75
C ARG A 157 11.37 8.82 20.13
N ARG A 158 10.13 9.30 20.27
CA ARG A 158 9.55 9.70 21.58
C ARG A 158 9.63 8.58 22.61
N ARG A 159 9.43 7.32 22.22
CA ARG A 159 9.55 6.17 23.12
C ARG A 159 10.99 5.88 23.52
N ARG A 160 11.93 6.01 22.60
CA ARG A 160 13.36 5.86 22.91
C ARG A 160 13.79 6.92 23.91
N ASP A 161 13.44 8.17 23.68
CA ASP A 161 13.79 9.29 24.53
C ASP A 161 13.19 9.12 25.94
N ALA A 162 11.92 8.75 26.05
CA ALA A 162 11.27 8.45 27.32
C ALA A 162 11.94 7.28 28.09
N ARG A 163 12.37 6.23 27.35
CA ARG A 163 13.12 5.12 27.97
C ARG A 163 14.52 5.52 28.42
N ALA A 164 15.18 6.40 27.66
CA ALA A 164 16.49 6.93 28.03
C ALA A 164 16.40 7.79 29.28
N ALA A 165 15.40 8.66 29.38
CA ALA A 165 15.15 9.50 30.54
C ALA A 165 14.76 8.69 31.80
N ALA A 166 14.08 7.56 31.64
CA ALA A 166 13.67 6.70 32.74
C ALA A 166 14.80 5.77 33.27
N ARG A 167 15.96 5.73 32.62
CA ARG A 167 17.11 4.97 33.10
C ARG A 167 17.85 5.77 34.19
N PRO A 168 17.84 5.39 35.48
CA PRO A 168 18.61 6.07 36.50
C PRO A 168 20.10 5.99 36.11
N GLY A 169 20.73 7.15 36.02
CA GLY A 169 22.12 7.27 35.61
C GLY A 169 23.01 6.37 36.45
N LYS A 170 23.71 5.46 35.83
CA LYS A 170 24.75 4.64 36.46
C LYS A 170 25.91 5.48 37.04
N GLY A 171 25.87 6.81 36.84
CA GLY A 171 26.87 7.73 37.35
C GLY A 171 26.63 8.31 38.75
N ALA A 172 25.38 8.23 39.26
CA ALA A 172 25.09 8.84 40.59
C ALA A 172 25.52 7.95 41.79
N ALA A 173 25.73 6.64 41.56
CA ALA A 173 26.20 5.74 42.63
C ALA A 173 27.70 5.85 42.91
N ALA A 174 28.51 6.23 41.93
CA ALA A 174 29.97 6.29 42.08
C ALA A 174 30.47 7.54 42.83
N SER A 175 29.65 8.60 42.93
CA SER A 175 30.07 9.83 43.63
C SER A 175 29.74 9.81 45.14
N ARG A 176 28.85 8.90 45.57
CA ARG A 176 28.49 8.81 47.02
C ARG A 176 29.50 8.03 47.85
N THR A 177 30.27 7.10 47.27
CA THR A 177 31.30 6.34 47.99
C THR A 177 32.61 7.08 48.17
N ARG A 178 32.86 8.23 47.48
CA ARG A 178 34.08 9.04 47.66
C ARG A 178 33.97 10.13 48.69
N ARG A 179 32.85 10.29 49.40
CA ARG A 179 32.69 11.33 50.45
C ARG A 179 32.70 10.78 51.88
N VAL A 180 33.06 9.52 52.07
CA VAL A 180 33.09 8.89 53.44
C VAL A 180 34.46 8.23 53.68
N SER A 181 35.53 8.82 53.13
CA SER A 181 36.90 8.45 53.52
C SER A 181 37.69 9.71 53.85
#